data_cc257243412b457542dcf61c9239ff2a
#
_entry.id   cc257243412b457542dcf61c9239ff2a
#
_cell.length_a   1.000
_cell.length_b   1.000
_cell.length_c   1.000
_cell.angle_alpha   90.00
_cell.angle_beta   90.00
_cell.angle_gamma   90.00
#
_symmetry.space_group_name_H-M   'P 1'
#
loop_
_entity.id
_entity.type
_entity.pdbx_description
1 polymer ?
#
loop_
_entity_poly.entity_id
_entity_poly.type
_entity_poly.pdbx_seq_one_letter_code
_entity_poly.pdbx_strand_id
1 'polypeptide(L)'
;NYLDAIAFTNGPGLLGSLLVGSSFCKSMAYALNVPIIAVNHLKAHALSHLIDNLKVKFPYLSLLVSGGHTQIILVEDYLNMKIIGETRDDAVGEAFDKSAKILGLDYPGGPLLDKLAKNGNPLKYTFGKTKVPNLDFSFSGIKTSFLYFINTQIKKNKNFVNENLEDIASSIQKSLVDMLMEKIIIASEKYNISEISISGGVAANSLLRKTIKNYSKELKWNFYFPKIEHCTDNAAMIANYANYMFLDNQFSSYDIVPNPRLKF
;
A
#
# COMPACT_ATOMS: atom_id res chain seq x y z
N ASN A 1 -17.33 15.08 -28.57
CA ASN A 1 -16.98 14.60 -27.23
C ASN A 1 -15.45 14.41 -27.15
N TYR A 2 -14.85 14.83 -26.03
CA TYR A 2 -13.43 14.64 -25.75
C TYR A 2 -13.18 13.47 -24.80
N LEU A 3 -14.23 12.74 -24.43
CA LEU A 3 -14.17 11.59 -23.53
C LEU A 3 -14.73 10.35 -24.24
N ASP A 4 -13.98 9.25 -24.17
CA ASP A 4 -14.34 7.97 -24.77
C ASP A 4 -15.06 7.05 -23.79
N ALA A 5 -14.83 7.22 -22.48
CA ALA A 5 -15.48 6.47 -21.39
C ALA A 5 -15.43 7.25 -20.08
N ILE A 6 -16.26 6.88 -19.10
CA ILE A 6 -16.18 7.35 -17.72
C ILE A 6 -15.86 6.17 -16.81
N ALA A 7 -14.80 6.30 -16.01
CA ALA A 7 -14.37 5.30 -15.06
C ALA A 7 -14.64 5.72 -13.62
N PHE A 8 -14.96 4.77 -12.75
CA PHE A 8 -15.16 5.01 -11.33
C PHE A 8 -14.67 3.82 -10.48
N THR A 9 -14.34 4.11 -9.24
CA THR A 9 -13.98 3.07 -8.27
C THR A 9 -15.22 2.28 -7.86
N ASN A 10 -15.26 0.98 -8.19
CA ASN A 10 -16.34 0.10 -7.80
C ASN A 10 -16.14 -0.50 -6.40
N GLY A 11 -14.93 -0.53 -5.93
CA GLY A 11 -14.51 -1.06 -4.63
C GLY A 11 -13.08 -1.64 -4.67
N PRO A 12 -12.57 -2.10 -3.51
CA PRO A 12 -13.14 -1.88 -2.17
C PRO A 12 -13.04 -0.43 -1.72
N GLY A 13 -13.80 -0.07 -0.66
CA GLY A 13 -13.78 1.28 -0.09
C GLY A 13 -15.00 1.60 0.78
N LEU A 14 -15.09 2.83 1.25
CA LEU A 14 -16.23 3.31 2.06
C LEU A 14 -17.49 3.41 1.19
N LEU A 15 -18.55 2.72 1.57
CA LEU A 15 -19.79 2.63 0.78
C LEU A 15 -20.34 4.00 0.37
N GLY A 16 -20.38 4.98 1.29
CA GLY A 16 -20.89 6.31 0.98
C GLY A 16 -20.11 7.00 -0.12
N SER A 17 -18.77 6.97 -0.06
CA SER A 17 -17.89 7.53 -1.07
C SER A 17 -18.04 6.83 -2.43
N LEU A 18 -18.12 5.49 -2.41
CA LEU A 18 -18.32 4.69 -3.62
C LEU A 18 -19.66 5.00 -4.29
N LEU A 19 -20.75 5.15 -3.51
CA LEU A 19 -22.07 5.50 -4.02
C LEU A 19 -22.10 6.89 -4.67
N VAL A 20 -21.51 7.89 -4.03
CA VAL A 20 -21.41 9.26 -4.59
C VAL A 20 -20.64 9.22 -5.92
N GLY A 21 -19.45 8.61 -5.93
CA GLY A 21 -18.63 8.53 -7.15
C GLY A 21 -19.32 7.76 -8.28
N SER A 22 -19.89 6.60 -7.99
CA SER A 22 -20.57 5.78 -9.01
C SER A 22 -21.82 6.46 -9.58
N SER A 23 -22.64 7.09 -8.72
CA SER A 23 -23.84 7.81 -9.16
C SER A 23 -23.50 8.98 -10.07
N PHE A 24 -22.52 9.79 -9.69
CA PHE A 24 -22.03 10.89 -10.51
C PHE A 24 -21.52 10.41 -11.87
N CYS A 25 -20.63 9.39 -11.87
CA CYS A 25 -20.04 8.85 -13.10
C CYS A 25 -21.09 8.24 -14.03
N LYS A 26 -22.05 7.49 -13.51
CA LYS A 26 -23.16 6.92 -14.28
C LYS A 26 -24.01 8.00 -14.93
N SER A 27 -24.40 9.03 -14.16
CA SER A 27 -25.20 10.14 -14.68
C SER A 27 -24.47 10.90 -15.78
N MET A 28 -23.16 11.17 -15.59
CA MET A 28 -22.32 11.85 -16.57
C MET A 28 -22.15 11.02 -17.85
N ALA A 29 -21.88 9.72 -17.72
CA ALA A 29 -21.74 8.82 -18.86
C ALA A 29 -23.04 8.70 -19.67
N TYR A 30 -24.20 8.62 -18.98
CA TYR A 30 -25.49 8.62 -19.61
C TYR A 30 -25.74 9.89 -20.41
N ALA A 31 -25.48 11.07 -19.81
CA ALA A 31 -25.66 12.35 -20.49
C ALA A 31 -24.73 12.54 -21.69
N LEU A 32 -23.50 12.00 -21.64
CA LEU A 32 -22.51 12.08 -22.71
C LEU A 32 -22.64 10.95 -23.75
N ASN A 33 -23.47 9.96 -23.49
CA ASN A 33 -23.63 8.74 -24.30
C ASN A 33 -22.29 8.02 -24.54
N VAL A 34 -21.53 7.79 -23.46
CA VAL A 34 -20.26 7.05 -23.46
C VAL A 34 -20.35 5.88 -22.49
N PRO A 35 -19.54 4.80 -22.70
CA PRO A 35 -19.53 3.65 -21.79
C PRO A 35 -18.99 3.99 -20.42
N ILE A 36 -19.35 3.15 -19.43
CA ILE A 36 -18.81 3.20 -18.06
C ILE A 36 -17.88 2.03 -17.80
N ILE A 37 -16.89 2.27 -16.95
CA ILE A 37 -15.90 1.27 -16.53
C ILE A 37 -15.81 1.28 -15.00
N ALA A 38 -16.20 0.17 -14.38
CA ALA A 38 -16.16 -0.03 -12.93
C ALA A 38 -14.83 -0.66 -12.54
N VAL A 39 -13.98 0.10 -11.87
CA VAL A 39 -12.58 -0.23 -11.59
C VAL A 39 -12.40 -0.83 -10.20
N ASN A 40 -11.62 -1.89 -10.11
CA ASN A 40 -11.11 -2.40 -8.84
C ASN A 40 -9.98 -1.49 -8.34
N HIS A 41 -10.18 -0.89 -7.17
CA HIS A 41 -9.25 0.06 -6.53
C HIS A 41 -7.84 -0.51 -6.30
N LEU A 42 -7.75 -1.77 -5.87
CA LEU A 42 -6.46 -2.40 -5.56
C LEU A 42 -5.66 -2.72 -6.84
N LYS A 43 -6.35 -3.14 -7.90
CA LYS A 43 -5.72 -3.34 -9.21
C LYS A 43 -5.21 -2.03 -9.80
N ALA A 44 -5.98 -0.94 -9.64
CA ALA A 44 -5.53 0.38 -10.04
C ALA A 44 -4.28 0.83 -9.28
N HIS A 45 -4.19 0.57 -7.98
CA HIS A 45 -2.98 0.81 -7.20
C HIS A 45 -1.78 0.00 -7.71
N ALA A 46 -1.96 -1.28 -8.03
CA ALA A 46 -0.88 -2.14 -8.53
C ALA A 46 -0.23 -1.59 -9.81
N LEU A 47 -0.98 -0.82 -10.63
CA LEU A 47 -0.50 -0.17 -11.85
C LEU A 47 -0.19 1.33 -11.70
N SER A 48 -0.29 1.91 -10.50
CA SER A 48 -0.15 3.37 -10.30
C SER A 48 1.20 3.94 -10.75
N HIS A 49 2.28 3.14 -10.69
CA HIS A 49 3.61 3.54 -11.15
C HIS A 49 3.69 3.67 -12.68
N LEU A 50 2.77 3.07 -13.44
CA LEU A 50 2.70 3.19 -14.90
C LEU A 50 2.22 4.56 -15.37
N ILE A 51 1.58 5.35 -14.52
CA ILE A 51 1.23 6.75 -14.81
C ILE A 51 2.50 7.53 -15.18
N ASP A 52 3.59 7.25 -14.48
CA ASP A 52 4.86 7.97 -14.61
C ASP A 52 5.94 7.19 -15.36
N ASN A 53 5.77 5.88 -15.57
CA ASN A 53 6.84 5.00 -16.00
C ASN A 53 6.33 3.85 -16.90
N LEU A 54 6.27 4.11 -18.17
CA LEU A 54 5.73 3.19 -19.19
C LEU A 54 6.69 2.04 -19.58
N LYS A 55 7.88 1.92 -18.97
CA LYS A 55 8.91 0.96 -19.38
C LYS A 55 9.02 -0.26 -18.45
N VAL A 56 7.97 -0.57 -17.72
CA VAL A 56 7.95 -1.76 -16.86
C VAL A 56 7.89 -3.02 -17.70
N LYS A 57 8.70 -4.02 -17.32
CA LYS A 57 8.65 -5.35 -17.94
C LYS A 57 7.72 -6.25 -17.13
N PHE A 58 6.92 -7.02 -17.83
CA PHE A 58 6.11 -8.08 -17.23
C PHE A 58 6.85 -9.42 -17.31
N PRO A 59 6.61 -10.36 -16.38
CA PRO A 59 5.86 -10.14 -15.13
C PRO A 59 6.65 -9.32 -14.12
N TYR A 60 5.96 -8.66 -13.20
CA TYR A 60 6.58 -7.99 -12.06
C TYR A 60 5.83 -8.27 -10.74
N LEU A 61 6.51 -8.04 -9.60
CA LEU A 61 5.89 -8.10 -8.29
C LEU A 61 5.51 -6.69 -7.83
N SER A 62 4.25 -6.49 -7.45
CA SER A 62 3.78 -5.25 -6.83
C SER A 62 3.57 -5.45 -5.33
N LEU A 63 4.29 -4.69 -4.51
CA LEU A 63 4.05 -4.59 -3.07
C LEU A 63 3.05 -3.47 -2.82
N LEU A 64 1.78 -3.82 -2.64
CA LEU A 64 0.70 -2.90 -2.29
C LEU A 64 0.66 -2.69 -0.78
N VAL A 65 0.94 -1.48 -0.31
CA VAL A 65 1.02 -1.12 1.11
C VAL A 65 0.23 0.16 1.40
N SER A 66 -0.90 0.02 2.06
CA SER A 66 -1.81 1.13 2.38
C SER A 66 -2.32 1.05 3.83
N GLY A 67 -3.21 1.95 4.22
CA GLY A 67 -3.88 1.91 5.52
C GLY A 67 -4.74 0.67 5.72
N GLY A 68 -5.35 0.14 4.65
CA GLY A 68 -6.27 -1.01 4.72
C GLY A 68 -5.72 -2.31 4.12
N HIS A 69 -4.65 -2.27 3.33
CA HIS A 69 -4.16 -3.44 2.61
C HIS A 69 -2.63 -3.57 2.67
N THR A 70 -2.18 -4.80 2.79
CA THR A 70 -0.77 -5.18 2.60
C THR A 70 -0.75 -6.48 1.82
N GLN A 71 -0.33 -6.40 0.55
CA GLN A 71 -0.40 -7.51 -0.39
C GLN A 71 0.84 -7.56 -1.27
N ILE A 72 1.27 -8.76 -1.63
CA ILE A 72 2.20 -8.99 -2.73
C ILE A 72 1.40 -9.52 -3.90
N ILE A 73 1.45 -8.82 -5.01
CA ILE A 73 0.69 -9.10 -6.22
C ILE A 73 1.66 -9.49 -7.33
N LEU A 74 1.47 -10.66 -7.92
CA LEU A 74 2.10 -11.02 -9.18
C LEU A 74 1.29 -10.39 -10.30
N VAL A 75 1.93 -9.54 -11.09
CA VAL A 75 1.32 -8.86 -12.23
C VAL A 75 1.93 -9.45 -13.50
N GLU A 76 1.14 -10.26 -14.20
CA GLU A 76 1.55 -10.96 -15.41
C GLU A 76 1.37 -10.08 -16.66
N ASP A 77 0.31 -9.27 -16.65
CA ASP A 77 0.05 -8.20 -17.62
C ASP A 77 -0.86 -7.12 -16.99
N TYR A 78 -1.33 -6.16 -17.79
CA TYR A 78 -2.16 -5.04 -17.31
C TYR A 78 -3.49 -5.48 -16.68
N LEU A 79 -4.07 -6.61 -17.06
CA LEU A 79 -5.37 -7.09 -16.61
C LEU A 79 -5.28 -8.38 -15.80
N ASN A 80 -4.19 -9.13 -15.95
CA ASN A 80 -3.97 -10.41 -15.29
C ASN A 80 -3.04 -10.26 -14.08
N MET A 81 -3.63 -10.29 -12.90
CA MET A 81 -2.96 -10.08 -11.63
C MET A 81 -3.44 -11.08 -10.59
N LYS A 82 -2.52 -11.53 -9.73
CA LYS A 82 -2.81 -12.51 -8.68
C LYS A 82 -2.15 -12.12 -7.36
N ILE A 83 -2.92 -12.13 -6.27
CA ILE A 83 -2.37 -12.02 -4.91
C ILE A 83 -1.61 -13.30 -4.59
N ILE A 84 -0.35 -13.19 -4.20
CA ILE A 84 0.52 -14.30 -3.81
C ILE A 84 0.92 -14.27 -2.33
N GLY A 85 0.60 -13.18 -1.63
CA GLY A 85 0.76 -13.00 -0.20
C GLY A 85 -0.05 -11.80 0.28
N GLU A 86 -0.66 -11.89 1.46
CA GLU A 86 -1.44 -10.80 2.03
C GLU A 86 -1.36 -10.77 3.56
N THR A 87 -1.77 -9.67 4.17
CA THR A 87 -1.86 -9.62 5.63
C THR A 87 -3.04 -10.45 6.13
N ARG A 88 -2.81 -11.15 7.25
CA ARG A 88 -3.83 -11.96 7.94
C ARG A 88 -4.57 -11.20 9.03
N ASP A 89 -4.10 -9.99 9.34
CA ASP A 89 -4.64 -9.13 10.40
C ASP A 89 -4.53 -7.65 10.00
N ASP A 90 -3.94 -6.80 10.81
CA ASP A 90 -3.77 -5.38 10.53
C ASP A 90 -2.97 -5.17 9.22
N ALA A 91 -3.29 -4.15 8.44
CA ALA A 91 -2.42 -3.69 7.36
C ALA A 91 -1.20 -2.93 7.94
N VAL A 92 -0.11 -2.85 7.17
CA VAL A 92 1.11 -2.16 7.63
C VAL A 92 0.86 -0.68 7.93
N GLY A 93 0.04 0.01 7.13
CA GLY A 93 -0.31 1.41 7.39
C GLY A 93 -1.08 1.57 8.70
N GLU A 94 -2.02 0.66 8.98
CA GLU A 94 -2.72 0.60 10.26
C GLU A 94 -1.74 0.32 11.43
N ALA A 95 -0.74 -0.53 11.22
CA ALA A 95 0.30 -0.79 12.22
C ALA A 95 1.16 0.47 12.48
N PHE A 96 1.48 1.26 11.46
CA PHE A 96 2.11 2.57 11.60
C PHE A 96 1.25 3.54 12.42
N ASP A 97 -0.02 3.69 12.07
CA ASP A 97 -0.94 4.60 12.77
C ASP A 97 -1.18 4.19 14.23
N LYS A 98 -1.36 2.88 14.48
CA LYS A 98 -1.49 2.35 15.85
C LYS A 98 -0.21 2.56 16.67
N SER A 99 0.96 2.39 16.07
CA SER A 99 2.25 2.66 16.73
C SER A 99 2.41 4.14 17.05
N ALA A 100 2.06 5.02 16.14
CA ALA A 100 2.05 6.47 16.35
C ALA A 100 1.10 6.87 17.49
N LYS A 101 -0.10 6.30 17.52
CA LYS A 101 -1.08 6.53 18.60
C LYS A 101 -0.57 6.10 19.96
N ILE A 102 0.16 4.97 20.06
CA ILE A 102 0.78 4.51 21.32
C ILE A 102 1.81 5.53 21.81
N LEU A 103 2.48 6.25 20.91
CA LEU A 103 3.44 7.33 21.24
C LEU A 103 2.78 8.69 21.49
N GLY A 104 1.44 8.79 21.40
CA GLY A 104 0.70 10.04 21.60
C GLY A 104 0.74 10.98 20.39
N LEU A 105 1.05 10.47 19.18
CA LEU A 105 1.05 11.25 17.96
C LEU A 105 -0.35 11.33 17.34
N ASP A 106 -0.63 12.44 16.64
CA ASP A 106 -1.89 12.68 15.95
C ASP A 106 -2.06 11.78 14.70
N TYR A 107 -3.28 11.79 14.17
CA TYR A 107 -3.61 11.13 12.91
C TYR A 107 -3.50 12.11 11.72
N PRO A 108 -2.97 11.68 10.55
CA PRO A 108 -2.40 10.35 10.24
C PRO A 108 -1.01 10.14 10.86
N GLY A 109 -0.85 9.02 11.59
CA GLY A 109 0.35 8.75 12.37
C GLY A 109 1.57 8.36 11.56
N GLY A 110 1.38 7.65 10.45
CA GLY A 110 2.47 7.15 9.60
C GLY A 110 3.45 8.23 9.15
N PRO A 111 3.02 9.35 8.55
CA PRO A 111 3.90 10.46 8.15
C PRO A 111 4.62 11.13 9.33
N LEU A 112 3.95 11.27 10.48
CA LEU A 112 4.54 11.84 11.68
C LEU A 112 5.65 10.94 12.24
N LEU A 113 5.39 9.64 12.28
CA LEU A 113 6.37 8.64 12.70
C LEU A 113 7.57 8.61 11.75
N ASP A 114 7.36 8.67 10.43
CA ASP A 114 8.44 8.73 9.44
C ASP A 114 9.32 9.99 9.62
N LYS A 115 8.70 11.13 9.96
CA LYS A 115 9.43 12.39 10.21
C LYS A 115 10.32 12.27 11.44
N LEU A 116 9.81 11.75 12.56
CA LEU A 116 10.55 11.57 13.81
C LEU A 116 11.68 10.53 13.67
N ALA A 117 11.40 9.44 12.97
CA ALA A 117 12.34 8.35 12.77
C ALA A 117 13.63 8.73 12.03
N LYS A 118 13.64 9.86 11.32
CA LYS A 118 14.84 10.34 10.58
C LYS A 118 16.03 10.66 11.47
N ASN A 119 15.76 11.09 12.71
CA ASN A 119 16.79 11.53 13.64
C ASN A 119 17.19 10.44 14.66
N GLY A 120 16.41 9.33 14.73
CA GLY A 120 16.61 8.30 15.74
C GLY A 120 17.51 7.16 15.29
N ASN A 121 17.97 6.38 16.27
CA ASN A 121 18.72 5.15 16.04
C ASN A 121 17.77 3.96 15.81
N PRO A 122 17.71 3.39 14.59
CA PRO A 122 16.79 2.30 14.25
C PRO A 122 17.14 0.96 14.90
N LEU A 123 18.32 0.83 15.51
CA LEU A 123 18.81 -0.40 16.14
C LEU A 123 18.73 -0.36 17.67
N LYS A 124 18.24 0.75 18.27
CA LYS A 124 18.23 0.91 19.73
C LYS A 124 17.23 -0.03 20.41
N TYR A 125 16.08 -0.29 19.78
CA TYR A 125 15.05 -1.16 20.34
C TYR A 125 14.62 -2.24 19.32
N THR A 126 14.28 -3.41 19.84
CA THR A 126 13.79 -4.54 19.03
C THR A 126 12.41 -4.99 19.52
N PHE A 127 11.55 -5.37 18.58
CA PHE A 127 10.19 -5.79 18.88
C PHE A 127 9.93 -7.19 18.34
N GLY A 128 9.17 -7.99 19.11
CA GLY A 128 8.79 -9.34 18.70
C GLY A 128 7.93 -9.32 17.44
N LYS A 129 8.19 -10.25 16.53
CA LYS A 129 7.46 -10.42 15.26
C LYS A 129 6.73 -11.75 15.28
N THR A 130 5.52 -11.80 14.72
CA THR A 130 4.82 -13.06 14.48
C THR A 130 5.37 -13.73 13.22
N LYS A 131 5.78 -14.98 13.32
CA LYS A 131 6.13 -15.78 12.15
C LYS A 131 4.85 -16.27 11.48
N VAL A 132 4.67 -15.94 10.22
CA VAL A 132 3.58 -16.45 9.38
C VAL A 132 4.14 -17.21 8.19
N PRO A 133 3.49 -18.31 7.79
CA PRO A 133 3.95 -19.12 6.67
C PRO A 133 3.83 -18.38 5.34
N ASN A 134 4.51 -18.89 4.35
CA ASN A 134 4.47 -18.42 2.97
C ASN A 134 4.84 -16.92 2.83
N LEU A 135 4.16 -16.21 1.94
CA LEU A 135 4.36 -14.80 1.64
C LEU A 135 3.43 -13.87 2.43
N ASP A 136 2.63 -14.43 3.34
CA ASP A 136 1.69 -13.66 4.14
C ASP A 136 2.39 -12.82 5.21
N PHE A 137 1.66 -11.79 5.68
CA PHE A 137 2.10 -10.89 6.74
C PHE A 137 1.22 -11.04 7.99
N SER A 138 1.73 -10.61 9.14
CA SER A 138 0.95 -10.38 10.37
C SER A 138 1.62 -9.28 11.18
N PHE A 139 0.90 -8.19 11.40
CA PHE A 139 1.40 -7.02 12.13
C PHE A 139 0.83 -6.92 13.54
N SER A 140 -0.11 -7.77 13.95
CA SER A 140 -0.70 -7.77 15.29
C SER A 140 0.32 -8.09 16.38
N GLY A 141 1.26 -9.00 16.11
CA GLY A 141 2.29 -9.40 17.07
C GLY A 141 3.28 -8.28 17.38
N ILE A 142 3.77 -7.58 16.36
CA ILE A 142 4.68 -6.45 16.57
C ILE A 142 3.99 -5.28 17.31
N LYS A 143 2.71 -4.99 17.00
CA LYS A 143 1.91 -4.01 17.71
C LYS A 143 1.81 -4.34 19.20
N THR A 144 1.50 -5.59 19.52
CA THR A 144 1.37 -6.06 20.91
C THR A 144 2.72 -5.98 21.63
N SER A 145 3.79 -6.45 21.02
CA SER A 145 5.16 -6.35 21.57
C SER A 145 5.56 -4.90 21.83
N PHE A 146 5.27 -4.01 20.89
CA PHE A 146 5.54 -2.56 21.01
C PHE A 146 4.76 -1.94 22.18
N LEU A 147 3.47 -2.22 22.30
CA LEU A 147 2.64 -1.72 23.39
C LEU A 147 3.16 -2.19 24.76
N TYR A 148 3.49 -3.47 24.90
CA TYR A 148 4.07 -4.00 26.15
C TYR A 148 5.41 -3.37 26.48
N PHE A 149 6.26 -3.17 25.48
CA PHE A 149 7.54 -2.49 25.67
C PHE A 149 7.33 -1.07 26.22
N ILE A 150 6.51 -0.25 25.55
CA ILE A 150 6.24 1.13 25.98
C ILE A 150 5.66 1.17 27.41
N ASN A 151 4.65 0.34 27.70
CA ASN A 151 4.05 0.29 29.04
C ASN A 151 5.04 -0.12 30.11
N THR A 152 5.96 -1.04 29.82
CA THR A 152 6.99 -1.49 30.74
C THR A 152 8.00 -0.38 31.03
N GLN A 153 8.39 0.40 30.02
CA GLN A 153 9.34 1.50 30.19
C GLN A 153 8.70 2.68 30.93
N ILE A 154 7.46 3.04 30.64
CA ILE A 154 6.74 4.12 31.32
C ILE A 154 6.59 3.82 32.84
N LYS A 155 6.40 2.55 33.22
CA LYS A 155 6.36 2.16 34.66
C LYS A 155 7.69 2.43 35.37
N LYS A 156 8.82 2.37 34.66
CA LYS A 156 10.17 2.64 35.20
C LYS A 156 10.52 4.11 35.16
N ASN A 157 10.17 4.79 34.06
CA ASN A 157 10.42 6.21 33.83
C ASN A 157 9.22 6.82 33.10
N LYS A 158 8.46 7.68 33.76
CA LYS A 158 7.26 8.32 33.18
C LYS A 158 7.59 9.19 31.95
N ASN A 159 8.82 9.72 31.86
CA ASN A 159 9.28 10.55 30.76
C ASN A 159 9.95 9.75 29.63
N PHE A 160 10.03 8.43 29.75
CA PHE A 160 10.78 7.56 28.83
C PHE A 160 10.42 7.80 27.35
N VAL A 161 9.15 7.93 27.02
CA VAL A 161 8.71 8.15 25.62
C VAL A 161 9.25 9.50 25.11
N ASN A 162 9.10 10.58 25.88
CA ASN A 162 9.56 11.90 25.48
C ASN A 162 11.07 11.96 25.28
N GLU A 163 11.81 11.31 26.18
CA GLU A 163 13.29 11.27 26.15
C GLU A 163 13.87 10.42 25.01
N ASN A 164 13.07 9.49 24.48
CA ASN A 164 13.53 8.50 23.48
C ASN A 164 12.65 8.46 22.21
N LEU A 165 11.83 9.48 21.98
CA LEU A 165 10.76 9.44 20.97
C LEU A 165 11.29 9.14 19.57
N GLU A 166 12.39 9.78 19.15
CA GLU A 166 13.00 9.59 17.83
C GLU A 166 13.57 8.18 17.66
N ASP A 167 14.25 7.64 18.69
CA ASP A 167 14.80 6.29 18.66
C ASP A 167 13.72 5.22 18.65
N ILE A 168 12.65 5.42 19.41
CA ILE A 168 11.49 4.51 19.42
C ILE A 168 10.81 4.53 18.06
N ALA A 169 10.56 5.73 17.50
CA ALA A 169 9.95 5.89 16.19
C ALA A 169 10.81 5.23 15.10
N SER A 170 12.12 5.42 15.13
CA SER A 170 13.05 4.82 14.17
C SER A 170 13.10 3.30 14.28
N SER A 171 13.09 2.75 15.50
CA SER A 171 13.17 1.31 15.75
C SER A 171 11.90 0.58 15.32
N ILE A 172 10.71 1.14 15.61
CA ILE A 172 9.44 0.51 15.17
C ILE A 172 9.27 0.62 13.66
N GLN A 173 9.58 1.77 13.05
CA GLN A 173 9.55 1.93 11.60
C GLN A 173 10.45 0.92 10.90
N LYS A 174 11.71 0.77 11.37
CA LYS A 174 12.62 -0.24 10.84
C LYS A 174 12.03 -1.64 10.92
N SER A 175 11.45 -1.99 12.05
CA SER A 175 10.88 -3.33 12.25
C SER A 175 9.73 -3.63 11.28
N LEU A 176 8.86 -2.64 11.01
CA LEU A 176 7.76 -2.77 10.04
C LEU A 176 8.29 -2.87 8.60
N VAL A 177 9.28 -2.04 8.25
CA VAL A 177 9.91 -2.08 6.92
C VAL A 177 10.64 -3.40 6.69
N ASP A 178 11.38 -3.90 7.69
CA ASP A 178 12.09 -5.19 7.58
C ASP A 178 11.13 -6.35 7.32
N MET A 179 9.93 -6.34 7.93
CA MET A 179 8.90 -7.37 7.68
C MET A 179 8.41 -7.35 6.22
N LEU A 180 8.23 -6.16 5.64
CA LEU A 180 7.86 -6.02 4.23
C LEU A 180 8.97 -6.52 3.31
N MET A 181 10.22 -6.12 3.60
CA MET A 181 11.38 -6.50 2.79
C MET A 181 11.64 -7.99 2.81
N GLU A 182 11.54 -8.64 3.97
CA GLU A 182 11.70 -10.10 4.09
C GLU A 182 10.80 -10.85 3.11
N LYS A 183 9.53 -10.48 3.04
CA LYS A 183 8.55 -11.18 2.20
C LYS A 183 8.70 -10.88 0.71
N ILE A 184 9.02 -9.63 0.34
CA ILE A 184 9.21 -9.32 -1.09
C ILE A 184 10.51 -9.94 -1.64
N ILE A 185 11.55 -10.09 -0.82
CA ILE A 185 12.79 -10.80 -1.20
C ILE A 185 12.46 -12.27 -1.45
N ILE A 186 11.78 -12.93 -0.51
CA ILE A 186 11.37 -14.34 -0.68
C ILE A 186 10.48 -14.51 -1.93
N ALA A 187 9.57 -13.56 -2.18
CA ALA A 187 8.72 -13.60 -3.38
C ALA A 187 9.55 -13.48 -4.66
N SER A 188 10.48 -12.52 -4.72
CA SER A 188 11.38 -12.31 -5.85
C SER A 188 12.19 -13.59 -6.18
N GLU A 189 12.76 -14.21 -5.18
CA GLU A 189 13.51 -15.46 -5.33
C GLU A 189 12.60 -16.62 -5.78
N LYS A 190 11.46 -16.80 -5.12
CA LYS A 190 10.51 -17.89 -5.41
C LYS A 190 9.96 -17.85 -6.83
N TYR A 191 9.66 -16.65 -7.35
CA TYR A 191 9.10 -16.45 -8.68
C TYR A 191 10.16 -16.13 -9.74
N ASN A 192 11.42 -15.98 -9.35
CA ASN A 192 12.53 -15.55 -10.21
C ASN A 192 12.21 -14.25 -10.96
N ILE A 193 11.67 -13.26 -10.24
CA ILE A 193 11.28 -11.95 -10.78
C ILE A 193 12.13 -10.87 -10.13
N SER A 194 12.80 -10.08 -10.95
CA SER A 194 13.62 -8.92 -10.54
C SER A 194 12.95 -7.57 -10.81
N GLU A 195 11.78 -7.55 -11.42
CA GLU A 195 10.97 -6.37 -11.66
C GLU A 195 10.05 -6.14 -10.45
N ILE A 196 10.29 -5.09 -9.68
CA ILE A 196 9.58 -4.85 -8.40
C ILE A 196 8.94 -3.47 -8.43
N SER A 197 7.66 -3.36 -8.10
CA SER A 197 6.99 -2.09 -7.86
C SER A 197 6.46 -1.97 -6.44
N ILE A 198 6.28 -0.76 -5.97
CA ILE A 198 5.55 -0.46 -4.73
C ILE A 198 4.42 0.50 -5.02
N SER A 199 3.29 0.30 -4.33
CA SER A 199 2.10 1.15 -4.46
C SER A 199 1.36 1.31 -3.13
N GLY A 200 0.41 2.24 -3.08
CA GLY A 200 -0.34 2.58 -1.87
C GLY A 200 0.34 3.66 -1.01
N GLY A 201 -0.41 4.23 -0.06
CA GLY A 201 0.05 5.40 0.72
C GLY A 201 1.35 5.19 1.49
N VAL A 202 1.62 3.98 2.00
CA VAL A 202 2.87 3.66 2.71
C VAL A 202 4.08 3.61 1.76
N ALA A 203 3.87 3.53 0.44
CA ALA A 203 4.94 3.67 -0.55
C ALA A 203 5.64 5.05 -0.51
N ALA A 204 5.05 6.05 0.14
CA ALA A 204 5.67 7.36 0.39
C ALA A 204 6.70 7.33 1.55
N ASN A 205 6.71 6.27 2.39
CA ASN A 205 7.60 6.17 3.55
C ASN A 205 9.08 6.23 3.13
N SER A 206 9.83 7.12 3.78
CA SER A 206 11.21 7.44 3.39
C SER A 206 12.18 6.28 3.63
N LEU A 207 12.04 5.54 4.74
CA LEU A 207 12.88 4.40 5.05
C LEU A 207 12.62 3.24 4.09
N LEU A 208 11.35 2.95 3.79
CA LEU A 208 10.97 1.90 2.85
C LEU A 208 11.60 2.16 1.47
N ARG A 209 11.46 3.39 0.94
CA ARG A 209 12.09 3.79 -0.34
C ARG A 209 13.61 3.66 -0.31
N LYS A 210 14.26 4.10 0.77
CA LYS A 210 15.71 3.98 0.94
C LYS A 210 16.14 2.51 0.98
N THR A 211 15.45 1.70 1.75
CA THR A 211 15.76 0.28 1.93
C THR A 211 15.67 -0.47 0.60
N ILE A 212 14.61 -0.26 -0.16
CA ILE A 212 14.45 -0.89 -1.47
C ILE A 212 15.53 -0.46 -2.45
N LYS A 213 15.88 0.84 -2.50
CA LYS A 213 16.99 1.32 -3.33
C LYS A 213 18.32 0.64 -3.01
N ASN A 214 18.55 0.28 -1.75
CA ASN A 214 19.75 -0.45 -1.36
C ASN A 214 19.68 -1.89 -1.85
N TYR A 215 18.59 -2.61 -1.56
CA TYR A 215 18.39 -3.98 -2.03
C TYR A 215 18.36 -4.09 -3.55
N SER A 216 17.84 -3.09 -4.27
CA SER A 216 17.84 -3.11 -5.74
C SER A 216 19.25 -3.19 -6.34
N LYS A 217 20.25 -2.60 -5.67
CA LYS A 217 21.66 -2.71 -6.09
C LYS A 217 22.24 -4.09 -5.80
N GLU A 218 21.93 -4.65 -4.63
CA GLU A 218 22.46 -5.95 -4.18
C GLU A 218 21.82 -7.10 -4.96
N LEU A 219 20.50 -7.06 -5.17
CA LEU A 219 19.71 -8.13 -5.79
C LEU A 219 19.49 -7.90 -7.31
N LYS A 220 20.08 -6.84 -7.88
CA LYS A 220 19.92 -6.45 -9.29
C LYS A 220 18.47 -6.29 -9.71
N TRP A 221 17.63 -5.71 -8.83
CA TRP A 221 16.25 -5.43 -9.14
C TRP A 221 16.09 -4.17 -9.99
N ASN A 222 15.20 -4.21 -10.96
CA ASN A 222 14.60 -3.03 -11.57
C ASN A 222 13.45 -2.59 -10.70
N PHE A 223 13.49 -1.35 -10.23
CA PHE A 223 12.57 -0.90 -9.21
C PHE A 223 11.73 0.30 -9.67
N TYR A 224 10.43 0.26 -9.39
CA TYR A 224 9.45 1.23 -9.85
C TYR A 224 8.67 1.82 -8.69
N PHE A 225 8.76 3.14 -8.52
CA PHE A 225 7.96 3.91 -7.58
C PHE A 225 7.01 4.83 -8.34
N PRO A 226 5.75 4.94 -7.95
CA PRO A 226 4.94 6.07 -8.37
C PRO A 226 5.52 7.37 -7.78
N LYS A 227 5.27 8.50 -8.42
CA LYS A 227 5.50 9.80 -7.79
C LYS A 227 4.74 9.88 -6.47
N ILE A 228 5.20 10.72 -5.53
CA ILE A 228 4.59 10.83 -4.19
C ILE A 228 3.11 11.18 -4.30
N GLU A 229 2.74 12.05 -5.22
CA GLU A 229 1.36 12.46 -5.51
C GLU A 229 0.46 11.31 -5.99
N HIS A 230 1.04 10.25 -6.57
CA HIS A 230 0.33 9.05 -7.05
C HIS A 230 0.39 7.86 -6.08
N CYS A 231 1.04 8.02 -4.90
CA CYS A 231 1.10 6.95 -3.90
C CYS A 231 -0.23 6.77 -3.17
N THR A 232 -0.93 7.87 -2.88
CA THR A 232 -2.25 7.85 -2.23
C THR A 232 -3.37 7.68 -3.25
N ASP A 233 -4.60 7.51 -2.76
CA ASP A 233 -5.79 7.41 -3.59
C ASP A 233 -5.93 8.63 -4.50
N ASN A 234 -6.08 8.38 -5.81
CA ASN A 234 -6.20 9.44 -6.79
C ASN A 234 -6.99 8.96 -8.02
N ALA A 235 -7.57 9.90 -8.76
CA ALA A 235 -8.35 9.58 -9.96
C ALA A 235 -7.47 9.11 -11.13
N ALA A 236 -6.20 9.53 -11.20
CA ALA A 236 -5.31 9.17 -12.29
C ALA A 236 -5.02 7.66 -12.32
N MET A 237 -4.86 7.00 -11.16
CA MET A 237 -4.66 5.54 -11.12
C MET A 237 -5.90 4.78 -11.61
N ILE A 238 -7.10 5.29 -11.30
CA ILE A 238 -8.36 4.71 -11.76
C ILE A 238 -8.48 4.85 -13.28
N ALA A 239 -8.21 6.03 -13.82
CA ALA A 239 -8.22 6.29 -15.26
C ALA A 239 -7.15 5.46 -15.99
N ASN A 240 -5.95 5.34 -15.42
CA ASN A 240 -4.87 4.54 -15.99
C ASN A 240 -5.26 3.06 -16.12
N TYR A 241 -5.81 2.44 -15.07
CA TYR A 241 -6.26 1.05 -15.14
C TYR A 241 -7.47 0.90 -16.07
N ALA A 242 -8.42 1.85 -16.01
CA ALA A 242 -9.59 1.85 -16.90
C ALA A 242 -9.21 1.96 -18.38
N ASN A 243 -8.12 2.63 -18.72
CA ASN A 243 -7.64 2.69 -20.11
C ASN A 243 -7.28 1.30 -20.65
N TYR A 244 -6.63 0.45 -19.86
CA TYR A 244 -6.36 -0.94 -20.28
C TYR A 244 -7.63 -1.76 -20.40
N MET A 245 -8.61 -1.57 -19.49
CA MET A 245 -9.93 -2.20 -19.59
C MET A 245 -10.68 -1.73 -20.84
N PHE A 246 -10.62 -0.43 -21.16
CA PHE A 246 -11.22 0.15 -22.37
C PHE A 246 -10.65 -0.48 -23.65
N LEU A 247 -9.33 -0.57 -23.75
CA LEU A 247 -8.65 -1.18 -24.90
C LEU A 247 -8.99 -2.66 -25.10
N ASP A 248 -9.34 -3.35 -24.01
CA ASP A 248 -9.80 -4.74 -24.01
C ASP A 248 -11.33 -4.88 -24.08
N ASN A 249 -12.06 -3.78 -24.33
CA ASN A 249 -13.52 -3.73 -24.41
C ASN A 249 -14.26 -4.20 -23.15
N GLN A 250 -13.65 -4.08 -21.97
CA GLN A 250 -14.25 -4.41 -20.68
C GLN A 250 -15.11 -3.25 -20.17
N PHE A 251 -16.33 -3.18 -20.64
CA PHE A 251 -17.30 -2.17 -20.18
C PHE A 251 -18.24 -2.73 -19.10
N SER A 252 -18.78 -1.85 -18.30
CA SER A 252 -19.70 -2.21 -17.21
C SER A 252 -21.15 -1.84 -17.57
N SER A 253 -22.09 -2.58 -17.02
CA SER A 253 -23.50 -2.23 -17.12
C SER A 253 -23.89 -1.14 -16.12
N TYR A 254 -24.94 -0.37 -16.42
CA TYR A 254 -25.45 0.70 -15.55
C TYR A 254 -26.10 0.20 -14.25
N ASP A 255 -26.47 -1.08 -14.17
CA ASP A 255 -27.01 -1.72 -12.97
C ASP A 255 -25.94 -2.17 -11.97
N ILE A 256 -24.65 -2.11 -12.35
CA ILE A 256 -23.55 -2.46 -11.44
C ILE A 256 -23.64 -1.66 -10.14
N VAL A 257 -23.50 -2.34 -9.00
CA VAL A 257 -23.54 -1.73 -7.67
C VAL A 257 -22.14 -1.72 -7.06
N PRO A 258 -21.70 -0.59 -6.47
CA PRO A 258 -20.44 -0.54 -5.75
C PRO A 258 -20.36 -1.58 -4.64
N ASN A 259 -19.21 -2.22 -4.52
CA ASN A 259 -18.97 -3.26 -3.52
C ASN A 259 -17.85 -2.84 -2.55
N PRO A 260 -18.19 -2.43 -1.29
CA PRO A 260 -17.20 -2.04 -0.29
C PRO A 260 -16.16 -3.12 0.04
N ARG A 261 -16.51 -4.38 -0.19
CA ARG A 261 -15.66 -5.55 0.07
C ARG A 261 -15.28 -6.27 -1.22
N LEU A 262 -15.16 -5.52 -2.32
CA LEU A 262 -14.76 -6.08 -3.60
C LEU A 262 -13.41 -6.76 -3.44
N LYS A 263 -13.37 -8.05 -3.75
CA LYS A 263 -12.11 -8.80 -3.77
C LYS A 263 -11.29 -8.43 -5.00
N PHE A 264 -10.02 -8.74 -4.91
CA PHE A 264 -9.04 -8.50 -5.97
C PHE A 264 -9.37 -9.25 -7.27
#